data_ba1e5cb597dbb64f106c1562e71a2862
#
_entry.id   ba1e5cb597dbb64f106c1562e71a2862
#
_cell.length_a   1.000
_cell.length_b   1.000
_cell.length_c   1.000
_cell.angle_alpha   90.00
_cell.angle_beta   90.00
_cell.angle_gamma   90.00
#
_symmetry.space_group_name_H-M   'P 1'
#
loop_
_entity.id
_entity.type
_entity.pdbx_description
1 polymer ?
#
loop_
_entity_poly.entity_id
_entity_poly.type
_entity_poly.pdbx_seq_one_letter_code
_entity_poly.pdbx_strand_id
1 'polypeptide(L)'
;RPRLAISLNGSNEEQRRELMPITRKYHLRDLMQACKEYPLRPWEKLTFEYVLLRGVNDTDVDARRVVQLVANLNCKVNLIALNPGPGIPYETPDAERVAGFQAIVMKAVPCFVRRPRGLDIYAACGQLKRMETLVAVRPVAAERSGAALGE
;
A
#
# COMPACT_ATOMS: atom_id res chain seq x y z
N ARG A 1 -17.74 2.70 -14.82
CA ARG A 1 -17.09 1.56 -14.16
C ARG A 1 -16.30 2.05 -12.94
N PRO A 2 -16.06 1.17 -11.96
CA PRO A 2 -15.35 1.57 -10.75
C PRO A 2 -13.88 1.94 -11.05
N ARG A 3 -13.35 2.83 -10.23
CA ARG A 3 -11.93 3.19 -10.31
C ARG A 3 -11.11 2.04 -9.74
N LEU A 4 -9.99 1.74 -10.38
CA LEU A 4 -9.11 0.67 -9.93
C LEU A 4 -8.09 1.22 -8.94
N ALA A 5 -8.08 0.66 -7.74
CA ALA A 5 -7.11 0.97 -6.72
C ALA A 5 -6.31 -0.30 -6.39
N ILE A 6 -5.00 -0.17 -6.33
CA ILE A 6 -4.09 -1.28 -6.12
C ILE A 6 -3.29 -1.04 -4.85
N SER A 7 -3.37 -1.98 -3.92
CA SER A 7 -2.57 -1.93 -2.69
C SER A 7 -1.16 -2.39 -3.00
N LEU A 8 -0.23 -1.46 -3.10
CA LEU A 8 1.17 -1.76 -3.38
C LEU A 8 1.93 -2.14 -2.10
N ASN A 9 1.91 -1.27 -1.11
CA ASN A 9 2.43 -1.44 0.25
C ASN A 9 3.88 -1.90 0.42
N GLY A 10 4.59 -2.14 -0.64
CA GLY A 10 5.99 -2.48 -0.62
C GLY A 10 6.65 -2.00 -1.89
N SER A 11 7.94 -1.72 -1.83
CA SER A 11 8.67 -1.17 -2.95
C SER A 11 9.39 -2.25 -3.77
N ASN A 12 9.36 -3.49 -3.29
CA ASN A 12 9.90 -4.63 -4.02
C ASN A 12 9.15 -5.90 -3.65
N GLU A 13 9.47 -6.98 -4.31
CA GLU A 13 8.82 -8.27 -4.13
C GLU A 13 8.94 -8.77 -2.68
N GLU A 14 10.12 -8.67 -2.11
CA GLU A 14 10.36 -9.16 -0.75
C GLU A 14 9.50 -8.46 0.28
N GLN A 15 9.44 -7.13 0.23
CA GLN A 15 8.59 -6.36 1.14
C GLN A 15 7.14 -6.75 1.01
N ARG A 16 6.67 -6.90 -0.23
CA ARG A 16 5.27 -7.25 -0.46
C ARG A 16 4.94 -8.64 0.09
N ARG A 17 5.85 -9.59 -0.06
CA ARG A 17 5.66 -10.93 0.49
C ARG A 17 5.59 -10.93 2.01
N GLU A 18 6.41 -10.10 2.64
CA GLU A 18 6.41 -9.96 4.09
C GLU A 18 5.13 -9.31 4.61
N LEU A 19 4.69 -8.25 3.94
CA LEU A 19 3.57 -7.45 4.40
C LEU A 19 2.22 -7.97 3.93
N MET A 20 2.20 -8.59 2.76
CA MET A 20 0.97 -9.04 2.11
C MET A 20 1.13 -10.47 1.61
N PRO A 21 0.77 -11.47 2.43
CA PRO A 21 0.97 -12.88 2.07
C PRO A 21 0.34 -13.30 0.73
N ILE A 22 -0.71 -12.62 0.29
CA ILE A 22 -1.35 -12.95 -0.99
C ILE A 22 -0.39 -12.80 -2.16
N THR A 23 0.64 -11.98 -2.05
CA THR A 23 1.61 -11.78 -3.12
C THR A 23 2.48 -13.01 -3.36
N ARG A 24 2.43 -13.98 -2.48
CA ARG A 24 3.12 -15.27 -2.71
C ARG A 24 2.58 -15.98 -3.93
N LYS A 25 1.31 -15.73 -4.29
CA LYS A 25 0.67 -16.29 -5.47
C LYS A 25 0.91 -15.45 -6.72
N TYR A 26 1.14 -14.14 -6.54
CA TYR A 26 1.23 -13.19 -7.64
C TYR A 26 2.48 -12.34 -7.48
N HIS A 27 3.37 -12.41 -8.46
CA HIS A 27 4.59 -11.61 -8.42
C HIS A 27 4.31 -10.14 -8.72
N LEU A 28 5.10 -9.28 -8.09
CA LEU A 28 5.00 -7.84 -8.33
C LEU A 28 5.16 -7.50 -9.81
N ARG A 29 6.08 -8.18 -10.48
CA ARG A 29 6.31 -7.99 -11.90
C ARG A 29 5.03 -8.23 -12.71
N ASP A 30 4.31 -9.29 -12.40
CA ASP A 30 3.08 -9.64 -13.12
C ASP A 30 1.97 -8.64 -12.83
N LEU A 31 1.91 -8.16 -11.59
CA LEU A 31 0.96 -7.11 -11.21
C LEU A 31 1.22 -5.84 -12.01
N MET A 32 2.47 -5.41 -12.09
CA MET A 32 2.81 -4.19 -12.82
C MET A 32 2.57 -4.34 -14.31
N GLN A 33 2.81 -5.52 -14.86
CA GLN A 33 2.50 -5.79 -16.26
C GLN A 33 0.99 -5.71 -16.52
N ALA A 34 0.18 -6.28 -15.63
CA ALA A 34 -1.27 -6.19 -15.74
C ALA A 34 -1.76 -4.75 -15.66
N CYS A 35 -1.15 -3.93 -14.79
CA CYS A 35 -1.47 -2.52 -14.70
C CYS A 35 -1.14 -1.78 -15.99
N LYS A 36 -0.02 -2.12 -16.61
CA LYS A 36 0.40 -1.51 -17.86
C LYS A 36 -0.56 -1.84 -19.00
N GLU A 37 -1.13 -3.03 -18.98
CA GLU A 37 -2.05 -3.51 -20.01
C GLU A 37 -3.50 -3.14 -19.73
N TYR A 38 -3.79 -2.61 -18.54
CA TYR A 38 -5.16 -2.28 -18.16
C TYR A 38 -5.71 -1.16 -19.05
N PRO A 39 -6.88 -1.36 -19.67
CA PRO A 39 -7.41 -0.37 -20.63
C PRO A 39 -8.04 0.82 -19.89
N LEU A 40 -7.28 1.90 -19.76
CA LEU A 40 -7.75 3.14 -19.18
C LEU A 40 -8.42 4.01 -20.24
N ARG A 41 -9.51 4.67 -19.86
CA ARG A 41 -10.09 5.75 -20.66
C ARG A 41 -9.21 6.99 -20.52
N PRO A 42 -9.32 7.97 -21.45
CA PRO A 42 -8.42 9.15 -21.43
C PRO A 42 -8.42 9.94 -20.12
N TRP A 43 -9.53 9.91 -19.39
CA TRP A 43 -9.66 10.64 -18.12
C TRP A 43 -9.42 9.76 -16.89
N GLU A 44 -9.11 8.50 -17.07
CA GLU A 44 -8.90 7.58 -15.96
C GLU A 44 -7.44 7.45 -15.60
N LYS A 45 -7.19 7.23 -14.30
CA LYS A 45 -5.86 6.92 -13.78
C LYS A 45 -5.97 5.73 -12.85
N LEU A 46 -4.93 4.92 -12.83
CA LEU A 46 -4.77 3.92 -11.78
C LEU A 46 -4.43 4.63 -10.47
N THR A 47 -4.85 4.07 -9.36
CA THR A 47 -4.47 4.56 -8.04
C THR A 47 -3.70 3.47 -7.33
N PHE A 48 -2.48 3.79 -6.90
CA PHE A 48 -1.70 2.91 -6.06
C PHE A 48 -1.78 3.40 -4.62
N GLU A 49 -2.08 2.50 -3.71
CA GLU A 49 -2.11 2.80 -2.28
C GLU A 49 -0.89 2.19 -1.61
N TYR A 50 -0.24 2.96 -0.75
CA TYR A 50 1.00 2.56 -0.10
C TYR A 50 0.94 2.99 1.35
N VAL A 51 0.83 2.02 2.25
CA VAL A 51 0.82 2.28 3.69
C VAL A 51 2.26 2.44 4.17
N LEU A 52 2.58 3.62 4.67
CA LEU A 52 3.92 3.90 5.17
C LEU A 52 4.09 3.36 6.59
N LEU A 53 5.11 2.54 6.76
CA LEU A 53 5.44 1.90 8.03
C LEU A 53 6.86 2.29 8.42
N ARG A 54 7.01 2.87 9.60
CA ARG A 54 8.28 3.40 10.09
C ARG A 54 9.35 2.31 10.12
N GLY A 55 10.47 2.58 9.46
CA GLY A 55 11.61 1.67 9.43
C GLY A 55 11.42 0.40 8.62
N VAL A 56 10.29 0.25 7.95
CA VAL A 56 9.97 -0.96 7.18
C VAL A 56 10.02 -0.69 5.68
N ASN A 57 9.25 0.28 5.21
CA ASN A 57 9.11 0.55 3.77
C ASN A 57 9.13 2.04 3.43
N ASP A 58 9.68 2.87 4.31
CA ASP A 58 9.55 4.32 4.26
C ASP A 58 10.83 5.07 3.88
N THR A 59 11.86 4.36 3.43
CA THR A 59 13.15 4.98 3.12
C THR A 59 13.13 5.69 1.76
N ASP A 60 14.14 6.52 1.52
CA ASP A 60 14.33 7.15 0.21
C ASP A 60 14.54 6.12 -0.88
N VAL A 61 15.22 5.02 -0.55
CA VAL A 61 15.41 3.91 -1.50
C VAL A 61 14.06 3.31 -1.87
N ASP A 62 13.19 3.12 -0.88
CA ASP A 62 11.84 2.62 -1.14
C ASP A 62 11.07 3.57 -2.05
N ALA A 63 11.16 4.88 -1.80
CA ALA A 63 10.48 5.86 -2.63
C ALA A 63 10.98 5.81 -4.08
N ARG A 64 12.28 5.68 -4.28
CA ARG A 64 12.85 5.56 -5.63
C ARG A 64 12.42 4.28 -6.33
N ARG A 65 12.29 3.18 -5.58
CA ARG A 65 11.77 1.93 -6.16
C ARG A 65 10.31 2.07 -6.59
N VAL A 66 9.51 2.76 -5.79
CA VAL A 66 8.12 3.05 -6.17
C VAL A 66 8.09 3.85 -7.47
N VAL A 67 8.94 4.86 -7.59
CA VAL A 67 9.05 5.64 -8.83
C VAL A 67 9.34 4.73 -10.03
N GLN A 68 10.29 3.82 -9.88
CA GLN A 68 10.64 2.89 -10.95
C GLN A 68 9.45 2.02 -11.36
N LEU A 69 8.62 1.63 -10.40
CA LEU A 69 7.46 0.78 -10.66
C LEU A 69 6.36 1.53 -11.42
N VAL A 70 6.14 2.80 -11.10
CA VAL A 70 4.93 3.51 -11.56
C VAL A 70 5.18 4.61 -12.59
N ALA A 71 6.42 5.00 -12.84
CA ALA A 71 6.76 6.16 -13.66
C ALA A 71 6.19 6.12 -15.08
N ASN A 72 6.04 4.93 -15.65
CA ASN A 72 5.56 4.78 -17.02
C ASN A 72 4.05 4.50 -17.09
N LEU A 73 3.36 4.61 -15.97
CA LEU A 73 1.93 4.35 -15.89
C LEU A 73 1.16 5.65 -15.72
N ASN A 74 -0.04 5.69 -16.26
CA ASN A 74 -0.95 6.80 -16.00
C ASN A 74 -1.63 6.57 -14.66
N CYS A 75 -1.03 7.06 -13.60
CA CYS A 75 -1.44 6.73 -12.24
C CYS A 75 -1.19 7.86 -11.27
N LYS A 76 -1.71 7.67 -10.07
CA LYS A 76 -1.37 8.47 -8.89
C LYS A 76 -1.09 7.54 -7.74
N VAL A 77 -0.38 8.03 -6.74
CA VAL A 77 -0.04 7.29 -5.54
C VAL A 77 -0.68 7.97 -4.33
N ASN A 78 -1.38 7.19 -3.53
CA ASN A 78 -1.87 7.64 -2.22
C ASN A 78 -0.99 7.02 -1.15
N LEU A 79 -0.25 7.85 -0.43
CA LEU A 79 0.49 7.40 0.75
C LEU A 79 -0.45 7.44 1.92
N ILE A 80 -0.55 6.33 2.63
CA ILE A 80 -1.46 6.22 3.76
C ILE A 80 -0.64 6.30 5.03
N ALA A 81 -0.81 7.39 5.77
CA ALA A 81 -0.16 7.62 7.05
C ALA A 81 -1.18 7.36 8.14
N LEU A 82 -1.32 6.12 8.54
CA LEU A 82 -2.27 5.75 9.58
C LEU A 82 -1.61 5.80 10.95
N ASN A 83 -2.44 6.02 11.99
CA ASN A 83 -2.01 5.93 13.36
C ASN A 83 -2.63 4.65 13.93
N PRO A 84 -1.90 3.54 13.95
CA PRO A 84 -2.51 2.22 14.21
C PRO A 84 -2.97 2.00 15.64
N GLY A 85 -2.46 2.77 16.60
CA GLY A 85 -2.88 2.63 17.98
C GLY A 85 -2.33 1.37 18.67
N PRO A 86 -2.81 1.10 19.89
CA PRO A 86 -2.32 -0.04 20.68
C PRO A 86 -2.55 -1.38 20.01
N GLY A 87 -1.60 -2.29 20.17
CA GLY A 87 -1.72 -3.65 19.65
C GLY A 87 -1.31 -3.82 18.20
N ILE A 88 -1.09 -2.75 17.48
CA ILE A 88 -0.58 -2.80 16.11
C ILE A 88 0.95 -2.66 16.18
N PRO A 89 1.69 -3.60 15.59
CA PRO A 89 3.16 -3.63 15.74
C PRO A 89 3.90 -2.64 14.85
N TYR A 90 3.20 -1.91 14.01
CA TYR A 90 3.79 -0.94 13.11
C TYR A 90 3.55 0.47 13.59
N GLU A 91 4.47 1.37 13.25
CA GLU A 91 4.36 2.78 13.58
C GLU A 91 4.32 3.61 12.31
N THR A 92 3.65 4.77 12.40
CA THR A 92 3.65 5.74 11.32
C THR A 92 4.97 6.50 11.33
N PRO A 93 5.61 6.71 10.18
CA PRO A 93 6.77 7.60 10.09
C PRO A 93 6.40 9.01 10.53
N ASP A 94 7.39 9.78 10.96
CA ASP A 94 7.14 11.18 11.28
C ASP A 94 6.79 11.99 10.02
N ALA A 95 6.26 13.20 10.24
CA ALA A 95 5.77 14.03 9.14
C ALA A 95 6.87 14.37 8.14
N GLU A 96 8.09 14.56 8.60
CA GLU A 96 9.22 14.88 7.74
C GLU A 96 9.56 13.69 6.82
N ARG A 97 9.54 12.48 7.36
CA ARG A 97 9.80 11.28 6.57
C ARG A 97 8.73 11.05 5.51
N VAL A 98 7.46 11.25 5.89
CA VAL A 98 6.33 11.16 4.96
C VAL A 98 6.48 12.18 3.84
N ALA A 99 6.79 13.42 4.19
CA ALA A 99 6.98 14.49 3.20
C ALA A 99 8.15 14.20 2.27
N GLY A 100 9.23 13.65 2.79
CA GLY A 100 10.40 13.27 1.98
C GLY A 100 10.08 12.17 0.98
N PHE A 101 9.34 11.17 1.41
CA PHE A 101 8.89 10.08 0.53
C PHE A 101 7.99 10.64 -0.56
N GLN A 102 7.01 11.45 -0.17
CA GLN A 102 6.08 12.07 -1.11
C GLN A 102 6.82 12.90 -2.16
N ALA A 103 7.80 13.69 -1.73
CA ALA A 103 8.54 14.57 -2.64
C ALA A 103 9.26 13.77 -3.72
N ILE A 104 9.82 12.63 -3.38
CA ILE A 104 10.50 11.77 -4.35
C ILE A 104 9.51 11.20 -5.36
N VAL A 105 8.39 10.67 -4.88
CA VAL A 105 7.39 10.08 -5.78
C VAL A 105 6.74 11.15 -6.65
N MET A 106 6.51 12.34 -6.13
CA MET A 106 5.89 13.43 -6.89
C MET A 106 6.72 13.91 -8.08
N LYS A 107 7.99 13.60 -8.12
CA LYS A 107 8.80 13.89 -9.30
C LYS A 107 8.37 13.09 -10.52
N ALA A 108 7.70 11.97 -10.31
CA ALA A 108 7.30 11.09 -11.40
C ALA A 108 5.79 11.09 -11.63
N VAL A 109 4.98 11.02 -10.57
CA VAL A 109 3.52 10.94 -10.64
C VAL A 109 2.90 11.71 -9.49
N PRO A 110 1.63 12.12 -9.62
CA PRO A 110 0.93 12.76 -8.50
C PRO A 110 0.93 11.86 -7.28
N CYS A 111 1.23 12.42 -6.13
CA CYS A 111 1.34 11.66 -4.89
C CYS A 111 0.69 12.45 -3.76
N PHE A 112 -0.26 11.83 -3.09
CA PHE A 112 -1.05 12.46 -2.04
C PHE A 112 -0.87 11.71 -0.73
N VAL A 113 -0.90 12.44 0.38
CA VAL A 113 -0.87 11.82 1.72
C VAL A 113 -2.29 11.80 2.26
N ARG A 114 -2.71 10.64 2.74
CA ARG A 114 -4.03 10.44 3.31
C ARG A 114 -3.92 9.90 4.73
N ARG A 115 -4.84 10.32 5.58
CA ARG A 115 -4.92 9.84 6.96
C ARG A 115 -6.31 9.26 7.17
N PRO A 116 -6.44 7.91 7.07
CA PRO A 116 -7.74 7.26 7.27
C PRO A 116 -8.26 7.49 8.68
N ARG A 117 -9.57 7.46 8.84
CA ARG A 117 -10.24 7.62 10.12
C ARG A 117 -11.16 6.44 10.37
N GLY A 118 -11.32 6.09 11.64
CA GLY A 118 -12.29 5.09 12.05
C GLY A 118 -12.09 3.74 11.35
N LEU A 119 -13.12 3.27 10.69
CA LEU A 119 -13.11 1.96 10.05
C LEU A 119 -12.10 1.81 8.92
N ASP A 120 -11.67 2.90 8.33
CA ASP A 120 -10.67 2.87 7.26
C ASP A 120 -9.33 2.31 7.74
N ILE A 121 -9.04 2.49 9.05
CA ILE A 121 -7.82 1.95 9.63
C ILE A 121 -7.79 0.43 9.49
N TYR A 122 -8.91 -0.23 9.78
CA TYR A 122 -8.99 -1.68 9.67
C TYR A 122 -8.87 -2.14 8.23
N ALA A 123 -9.49 -1.44 7.31
CA ALA A 123 -9.39 -1.78 5.90
C ALA A 123 -7.95 -1.71 5.40
N ALA A 124 -7.22 -0.65 5.77
CA ALA A 124 -5.83 -0.50 5.38
C ALA A 124 -4.92 -1.52 6.06
N CYS A 125 -5.08 -1.71 7.37
CA CYS A 125 -4.26 -2.63 8.14
C CYS A 125 -4.56 -4.10 7.82
N GLY A 126 -5.79 -4.39 7.40
CA GLY A 126 -6.17 -5.76 7.03
C GLY A 126 -5.39 -6.32 5.86
N GLN A 127 -4.70 -5.47 5.12
CA GLN A 127 -3.82 -5.90 4.03
C GLN A 127 -2.47 -6.42 4.53
N LEU A 128 -2.12 -6.15 5.78
CA LEU A 128 -0.78 -6.42 6.29
C LEU A 128 -0.73 -7.75 7.05
N LYS A 129 0.36 -8.47 6.86
CA LYS A 129 0.59 -9.77 7.50
C LYS A 129 0.39 -9.74 9.02
N ARG A 130 0.94 -8.73 9.67
CA ARG A 130 0.86 -8.64 11.13
C ARG A 130 -0.56 -8.35 11.60
N MET A 131 -1.32 -7.64 10.82
CA MET A 131 -2.72 -7.41 11.12
C MET A 131 -3.52 -8.69 10.99
N GLU A 132 -3.22 -9.50 9.99
CA GLU A 132 -3.82 -10.81 9.83
C GLU A 132 -3.63 -11.66 11.09
N THR A 133 -2.42 -11.67 11.64
CA THR A 133 -2.12 -12.40 12.87
C THR A 133 -2.94 -11.87 14.05
N LEU A 134 -3.03 -10.56 14.20
CA LEU A 134 -3.80 -9.95 15.27
C LEU A 134 -5.28 -10.26 15.14
N VAL A 135 -5.78 -10.24 13.93
CA VAL A 135 -7.17 -10.51 13.63
C VAL A 135 -7.50 -11.96 13.98
N ALA A 136 -6.59 -12.88 13.74
CA ALA A 136 -6.78 -14.29 14.08
C ALA A 136 -7.00 -14.51 15.58
N VAL A 137 -6.43 -13.64 16.40
CA VAL A 137 -6.61 -13.71 17.86
C VAL A 137 -7.97 -13.14 18.29
N ARG A 138 -8.58 -12.32 17.45
CA ARG A 138 -9.86 -11.67 17.73
C ARG A 138 -10.89 -12.12 16.70
N PRO A 139 -11.67 -13.14 17.02
CA PRO A 139 -12.49 -13.82 16.01
C PRO A 139 -13.33 -12.92 15.11
N VAL A 140 -14.02 -11.93 15.68
CA VAL A 140 -14.90 -11.07 14.89
C VAL A 140 -14.13 -10.23 13.87
N ALA A 141 -13.02 -9.68 14.29
CA ALA A 141 -12.17 -8.89 13.38
C ALA A 141 -11.44 -9.81 12.41
N ALA A 142 -11.06 -11.02 12.88
CA ALA A 142 -10.34 -11.99 12.08
C ALA A 142 -11.10 -12.37 10.81
N GLU A 143 -12.38 -12.65 10.96
CA GLU A 143 -13.19 -13.09 9.83
C GLU A 143 -13.17 -12.09 8.68
N ARG A 144 -13.32 -10.82 9.03
CA ARG A 144 -13.39 -9.80 7.98
C ARG A 144 -12.05 -9.51 7.35
N SER A 145 -11.03 -9.43 8.17
CA SER A 145 -9.70 -9.10 7.65
C SER A 145 -9.09 -10.27 6.89
N GLY A 146 -9.30 -11.46 7.39
CA GLY A 146 -8.85 -12.65 6.69
C GLY A 146 -9.46 -12.77 5.31
N ALA A 147 -10.76 -12.53 5.22
CA ALA A 147 -11.43 -12.50 3.93
C ALA A 147 -10.89 -11.41 3.02
N ALA A 148 -10.62 -10.24 3.60
CA ALA A 148 -10.07 -9.12 2.83
C ALA A 148 -8.67 -9.40 2.30
N LEU A 149 -7.90 -10.21 3.01
CA LEU A 149 -6.56 -10.60 2.57
C LEU A 149 -6.58 -11.67 1.50
N GLY A 150 -7.73 -12.23 1.22
CA GLY A 150 -7.89 -13.20 0.15
C GLY A 150 -7.11 -14.48 0.36
N GLU A 151 -7.13 -14.96 1.52
CA GLU A 151 -6.44 -16.18 1.96
C GLU A 151 -6.28 -17.24 0.91
#